data_7f5bf7df6e56b9355d46c72d6de68b14
#
_entry.id   7f5bf7df6e56b9355d46c72d6de68b14
#
_cell.length_a   1.000
_cell.length_b   1.000
_cell.length_c   1.000
_cell.angle_alpha   90.00
_cell.angle_beta   90.00
_cell.angle_gamma   90.00
#
_symmetry.space_group_name_H-M   'P 1'
#
loop_
_entity.id
_entity.type
_entity.pdbx_description
1 polymer ?
#
loop_
_entity_poly.entity_id
_entity_poly.type
_entity_poly.pdbx_seq_one_letter_code
_entity_poly.pdbx_strand_id
1 'polypeptide(L)'
;MGALGSDDYVRYAAPYSRALIERIRATGIPVIHFGTGASGFFRELHAAGGDVMGVDWRINIDQAWMDISYRSAIQGNLDPVALFAPLPELRAKVHELLKRTGTRPGHIFNLGHGILPETPVDNVKAVVEMVREFRP
;
A
#
# COMPACT_ATOMS: atom_id res chain seq x y z
N MET A 1 -13.76 -3.00 -1.34
CA MET A 1 -13.48 -3.76 -2.57
C MET A 1 -13.31 -5.26 -2.31
N GLY A 2 -12.69 -5.68 -1.22
CA GLY A 2 -12.39 -7.08 -0.93
C GLY A 2 -13.56 -8.08 -0.81
N ALA A 3 -14.79 -7.62 -0.97
CA ALA A 3 -15.97 -8.49 -1.07
C ALA A 3 -16.29 -8.91 -2.52
N LEU A 4 -15.64 -8.32 -3.51
CA LEU A 4 -15.85 -8.63 -4.93
C LEU A 4 -14.82 -9.66 -5.40
N GLY A 5 -15.24 -10.58 -6.25
CA GLY A 5 -14.34 -11.35 -7.08
C GLY A 5 -13.71 -10.49 -8.17
N SER A 6 -12.64 -10.97 -8.80
CA SER A 6 -11.92 -10.24 -9.86
C SER A 6 -12.84 -9.84 -11.02
N ASP A 7 -13.64 -10.78 -11.52
CA ASP A 7 -14.54 -10.54 -12.65
C ASP A 7 -15.60 -9.48 -12.32
N ASP A 8 -16.16 -9.53 -11.12
CA ASP A 8 -17.15 -8.56 -10.66
C ASP A 8 -16.52 -7.18 -10.43
N TYR A 9 -15.29 -7.13 -9.91
CA TYR A 9 -14.55 -5.88 -9.83
C TYR A 9 -14.35 -5.26 -11.21
N VAL A 10 -13.86 -6.04 -12.18
CA VAL A 10 -13.62 -5.57 -13.56
C VAL A 10 -14.91 -5.08 -14.21
N ARG A 11 -16.02 -5.79 -13.99
CA ARG A 11 -17.31 -5.49 -14.62
C ARG A 11 -18.03 -4.31 -13.98
N TYR A 12 -18.04 -4.22 -12.66
CA TYR A 12 -18.94 -3.31 -11.94
C TYR A 12 -18.25 -2.16 -11.22
N ALA A 13 -16.96 -2.23 -10.93
CA ALA A 13 -16.23 -1.22 -10.18
C ALA A 13 -15.13 -0.53 -10.99
N ALA A 14 -14.30 -1.27 -11.70
CA ALA A 14 -13.15 -0.73 -12.43
C ALA A 14 -13.50 0.35 -13.45
N PRO A 15 -14.60 0.30 -14.22
CA PRO A 15 -14.93 1.36 -15.17
C PRO A 15 -15.17 2.71 -14.49
N TYR A 16 -15.82 2.71 -13.33
CA TYR A 16 -16.10 3.94 -12.57
C TYR A 16 -14.85 4.48 -11.88
N SER A 17 -14.03 3.58 -11.31
CA SER A 17 -12.74 3.96 -10.74
C SER A 17 -11.84 4.60 -11.80
N ARG A 18 -11.75 4.01 -12.97
CA ARG A 18 -10.98 4.54 -14.11
C ARG A 18 -11.46 5.92 -14.51
N ALA A 19 -12.76 6.09 -14.76
CA ALA A 19 -13.32 7.38 -15.17
C ALA A 19 -13.07 8.48 -14.14
N LEU A 20 -13.16 8.16 -12.84
CA LEU A 20 -12.86 9.10 -11.75
C LEU A 20 -11.38 9.47 -11.73
N ILE A 21 -10.49 8.48 -11.79
CA ILE A 21 -9.04 8.68 -11.75
C ILE A 21 -8.57 9.50 -12.95
N GLU A 22 -9.05 9.21 -14.15
CA GLU A 22 -8.72 9.96 -15.37
C GLU A 22 -9.12 11.43 -15.24
N ARG A 23 -10.31 11.73 -14.70
CA ARG A 23 -10.76 13.10 -14.47
C ARG A 23 -9.89 13.85 -13.47
N ILE A 24 -9.47 13.20 -12.38
CA ILE A 24 -8.57 13.82 -11.40
C ILE A 24 -7.20 14.05 -12.02
N ARG A 25 -6.63 13.06 -12.70
CA ARG A 25 -5.32 13.20 -13.37
C ARG A 25 -5.28 14.30 -14.41
N ALA A 26 -6.38 14.57 -15.09
CA ALA A 26 -6.50 15.71 -16.03
C ALA A 26 -6.29 17.08 -15.35
N THR A 27 -6.38 17.17 -14.04
CA THR A 27 -6.07 18.38 -13.26
C THR A 27 -4.59 18.51 -12.88
N GLY A 28 -3.73 17.51 -13.20
CA GLY A 28 -2.34 17.46 -12.83
C GLY A 28 -2.08 16.97 -11.39
N ILE A 29 -3.10 16.54 -10.67
CA ILE A 29 -2.97 16.04 -9.28
C ILE A 29 -2.66 14.55 -9.30
N PRO A 30 -1.59 14.08 -8.63
CA PRO A 30 -1.27 12.66 -8.49
C PRO A 30 -2.36 11.91 -7.71
N VAL A 31 -2.65 10.68 -8.13
CA VAL A 31 -3.68 9.84 -7.52
C VAL A 31 -3.07 8.61 -6.87
N ILE A 32 -3.35 8.40 -5.59
CA ILE A 32 -3.09 7.12 -4.91
C ILE A 32 -4.35 6.28 -5.02
N HIS A 33 -4.26 5.13 -5.68
CA HIS A 33 -5.37 4.19 -5.81
C HIS A 33 -5.20 3.05 -4.81
N PHE A 34 -6.11 2.93 -3.87
CA PHE A 34 -6.09 1.94 -2.79
C PHE A 34 -7.39 1.15 -2.71
N GLY A 35 -7.27 -0.14 -2.46
CA GLY A 35 -8.41 -1.01 -2.19
C GLY A 35 -8.05 -2.11 -1.20
N THR A 36 -8.71 -2.14 -0.03
CA THR A 36 -8.53 -3.21 0.96
C THR A 36 -9.02 -4.55 0.42
N GLY A 37 -8.25 -5.62 0.62
CA GLY A 37 -8.58 -6.96 0.17
C GLY A 37 -8.50 -7.16 -1.35
N ALA A 38 -7.73 -6.31 -2.04
CA ALA A 38 -7.57 -6.36 -3.48
C ALA A 38 -6.39 -7.23 -3.96
N SER A 39 -5.71 -7.93 -3.06
CA SER A 39 -4.52 -8.73 -3.39
C SER A 39 -4.78 -9.80 -4.46
N GLY A 40 -5.98 -10.35 -4.51
CA GLY A 40 -6.38 -11.35 -5.51
C GLY A 40 -6.63 -10.79 -6.92
N PHE A 41 -6.76 -9.47 -7.08
CA PHE A 41 -6.97 -8.77 -8.36
C PHE A 41 -6.21 -7.45 -8.44
N PHE A 42 -5.00 -7.43 -7.88
CA PHE A 42 -4.19 -6.21 -7.80
C PHE A 42 -3.78 -5.67 -9.18
N ARG A 43 -3.60 -6.55 -10.18
CA ARG A 43 -3.33 -6.15 -11.57
C ARG A 43 -4.52 -5.44 -12.21
N GLU A 44 -5.72 -5.92 -11.95
CA GLU A 44 -6.98 -5.32 -12.42
C GLU A 44 -7.22 -3.97 -11.73
N LEU A 45 -6.91 -3.88 -10.42
CA LEU A 45 -6.93 -2.62 -9.70
C LEU A 45 -5.97 -1.61 -10.32
N HIS A 46 -4.73 -2.01 -10.60
CA HIS A 46 -3.74 -1.17 -11.28
C HIS A 46 -4.18 -0.75 -12.69
N ALA A 47 -4.81 -1.66 -13.44
CA ALA A 47 -5.33 -1.37 -14.79
C ALA A 47 -6.45 -0.31 -14.78
N ALA A 48 -7.13 -0.11 -13.67
CA ALA A 48 -8.11 0.98 -13.52
C ALA A 48 -7.43 2.36 -13.33
N GLY A 49 -6.11 2.41 -13.10
CA GLY A 49 -5.33 3.64 -13.02
C GLY A 49 -4.82 3.98 -11.63
N GLY A 50 -4.03 5.04 -11.57
CA GLY A 50 -3.37 5.56 -10.39
C GLY A 50 -1.89 5.81 -10.65
N ASP A 51 -1.33 6.84 -10.06
CA ASP A 51 0.10 7.16 -10.13
C ASP A 51 0.87 6.39 -9.06
N VAL A 52 0.19 6.12 -7.95
CA VAL A 52 0.67 5.30 -6.82
C VAL A 52 -0.37 4.23 -6.52
N MET A 53 0.08 2.99 -6.37
CA MET A 53 -0.78 1.89 -5.93
C MET A 53 -0.63 1.65 -4.44
N GLY A 54 -1.71 1.87 -3.70
CA GLY A 54 -1.77 1.52 -2.28
C GLY A 54 -2.01 0.03 -2.08
N VAL A 55 -1.26 -0.57 -1.16
CA VAL A 55 -1.28 -2.02 -0.89
C VAL A 55 -1.64 -2.26 0.56
N ASP A 56 -2.57 -3.18 0.82
CA ASP A 56 -2.83 -3.64 2.18
C ASP A 56 -1.82 -4.74 2.62
N TRP A 57 -1.84 -5.11 3.89
CA TRP A 57 -0.85 -6.02 4.51
C TRP A 57 -1.02 -7.50 4.12
N ARG A 58 -2.04 -7.85 3.32
CA ARG A 58 -2.37 -9.24 2.95
C ARG A 58 -1.52 -9.81 1.82
N ILE A 59 -0.70 -8.97 1.21
CA ILE A 59 0.26 -9.37 0.17
C ILE A 59 1.63 -8.76 0.51
N ASN A 60 2.71 -9.43 0.15
CA ASN A 60 4.05 -8.84 0.24
C ASN A 60 4.18 -7.69 -0.75
N ILE A 61 4.70 -6.55 -0.29
CA ILE A 61 4.79 -5.32 -1.11
C ILE A 61 5.68 -5.50 -2.34
N ASP A 62 6.76 -6.26 -2.23
CA ASP A 62 7.66 -6.59 -3.34
C ASP A 62 6.93 -7.43 -4.40
N GLN A 63 6.12 -8.41 -3.98
CA GLN A 63 5.29 -9.20 -4.89
C GLN A 63 4.25 -8.32 -5.60
N ALA A 64 3.53 -7.48 -4.84
CA ALA A 64 2.55 -6.57 -5.42
C ALA A 64 3.19 -5.63 -6.46
N TRP A 65 4.38 -5.09 -6.14
CA TRP A 65 5.08 -4.20 -7.06
C TRP A 65 5.60 -4.90 -8.32
N MET A 66 6.07 -6.13 -8.17
CA MET A 66 6.46 -6.99 -9.29
C MET A 66 5.27 -7.34 -10.18
N ASP A 67 4.10 -7.62 -9.60
CA ASP A 67 2.88 -7.98 -10.34
C ASP A 67 2.41 -6.87 -11.29
N ILE A 68 2.67 -5.62 -10.97
CA ILE A 68 2.41 -4.47 -11.85
C ILE A 68 3.64 -4.05 -12.67
N SER A 69 4.70 -4.87 -12.68
CA SER A 69 5.93 -4.64 -13.42
C SER A 69 6.59 -3.29 -13.09
N TYR A 70 6.44 -2.80 -11.85
CA TYR A 70 6.98 -1.53 -11.35
C TYR A 70 6.53 -0.29 -12.16
N ARG A 71 5.36 -0.36 -12.82
CA ARG A 71 4.87 0.73 -13.70
C ARG A 71 4.30 1.93 -12.96
N SER A 72 3.96 1.78 -11.69
CA SER A 72 3.53 2.86 -10.81
C SER A 72 4.34 2.83 -9.53
N ALA A 73 4.39 3.94 -8.81
CA ALA A 73 4.87 3.95 -7.43
C ALA A 73 3.97 3.07 -6.55
N ILE A 74 4.48 2.65 -5.40
CA ILE A 74 3.75 1.79 -4.46
C ILE A 74 3.73 2.42 -3.08
N GLN A 75 2.60 2.30 -2.38
CA GLN A 75 2.44 2.78 -1.00
C GLN A 75 1.98 1.64 -0.10
N GLY A 76 2.61 1.51 1.04
CA GLY A 76 2.21 0.55 2.08
C GLY A 76 3.41 -0.07 2.76
N ASN A 77 3.27 -1.22 3.38
CA ASN A 77 2.01 -1.93 3.71
C ASN A 77 2.16 -2.62 5.06
N LEU A 78 2.77 -1.89 6.04
CA LEU A 78 2.92 -2.47 7.38
C LEU A 78 1.55 -2.87 7.95
N ASP A 79 1.47 -4.09 8.49
CA ASP A 79 0.28 -4.54 9.20
C ASP A 79 -0.03 -3.61 10.40
N PRO A 80 -1.22 -3.00 10.48
CA PRO A 80 -1.58 -2.15 11.61
C PRO A 80 -1.48 -2.86 12.98
N VAL A 81 -1.70 -4.17 13.02
CA VAL A 81 -1.56 -4.97 14.26
C VAL A 81 -0.10 -5.03 14.72
N ALA A 82 0.87 -4.86 13.82
CA ALA A 82 2.29 -4.81 14.21
C ALA A 82 2.59 -3.65 15.17
N LEU A 83 1.78 -2.60 15.18
CA LEU A 83 1.93 -1.47 16.12
C LEU A 83 1.67 -1.83 17.58
N PHE A 84 1.11 -3.00 17.87
CA PHE A 84 0.94 -3.51 19.23
C PHE A 84 2.12 -4.36 19.71
N ALA A 85 3.07 -4.68 18.82
CA ALA A 85 4.23 -5.49 19.18
C ALA A 85 5.22 -4.70 20.05
N PRO A 86 6.06 -5.41 20.85
CA PRO A 86 7.21 -4.81 21.50
C PRO A 86 8.14 -4.12 20.48
N LEU A 87 8.79 -3.03 20.87
CA LEU A 87 9.63 -2.22 19.98
C LEU A 87 10.67 -3.01 19.17
N PRO A 88 11.38 -4.02 19.73
CA PRO A 88 12.32 -4.81 18.93
C PRO A 88 11.66 -5.58 17.79
N GLU A 89 10.50 -6.17 18.03
CA GLU A 89 9.73 -6.90 17.01
C GLU A 89 9.14 -5.95 15.95
N LEU A 90 8.61 -4.81 16.40
CA LEU A 90 8.10 -3.76 15.52
C LEU A 90 9.21 -3.26 14.59
N ARG A 91 10.41 -2.99 15.15
CA ARG A 91 11.59 -2.59 14.38
C ARG A 91 11.96 -3.63 13.32
N ALA A 92 11.96 -4.91 13.69
CA ALA A 92 12.26 -5.99 12.76
C ALA A 92 11.28 -6.00 11.57
N LYS A 93 9.97 -5.84 11.83
CA LYS A 93 8.93 -5.79 10.79
C LYS A 93 9.07 -4.57 9.88
N VAL A 94 9.33 -3.39 10.45
CA VAL A 94 9.57 -2.16 9.67
C VAL A 94 10.79 -2.32 8.76
N HIS A 95 11.91 -2.80 9.30
CA HIS A 95 13.13 -3.00 8.52
C HIS A 95 12.97 -4.09 7.46
N GLU A 96 12.24 -5.17 7.73
CA GLU A 96 11.94 -6.20 6.74
C GLU A 96 11.16 -5.61 5.56
N LEU A 97 10.12 -4.82 5.84
CA LEU A 97 9.33 -4.18 4.80
C LEU A 97 10.18 -3.23 3.95
N LEU A 98 10.99 -2.38 4.58
CA LEU A 98 11.89 -1.46 3.89
C LEU A 98 12.94 -2.19 3.04
N LYS A 99 13.47 -3.32 3.52
CA LYS A 99 14.39 -4.16 2.74
C LYS A 99 13.72 -4.80 1.51
N ARG A 100 12.44 -5.20 1.62
CA ARG A 100 11.68 -5.76 0.48
C ARG A 100 11.51 -4.77 -0.67
N THR A 101 11.36 -3.48 -0.38
CA THR A 101 11.27 -2.44 -1.40
C THR A 101 12.65 -2.01 -1.93
N GLY A 102 13.71 -2.28 -1.16
CA GLY A 102 15.09 -2.01 -1.51
C GLY A 102 15.37 -0.52 -1.76
N THR A 103 16.30 -0.25 -2.67
CA THR A 103 16.70 1.10 -3.07
C THR A 103 15.90 1.65 -4.26
N ARG A 104 14.88 0.90 -4.72
CA ARG A 104 14.08 1.32 -5.87
C ARG A 104 13.27 2.57 -5.52
N PRO A 105 13.36 3.65 -6.32
CA PRO A 105 12.55 4.84 -6.11
C PRO A 105 11.07 4.56 -6.37
N GLY A 106 10.19 5.28 -5.64
CA GLY A 106 8.75 5.16 -5.81
C GLY A 106 8.04 4.37 -4.70
N HIS A 107 8.74 3.99 -3.62
CA HIS A 107 8.09 3.46 -2.42
C HIS A 107 7.70 4.60 -1.46
N ILE A 108 6.44 4.61 -1.03
CA ILE A 108 5.92 5.45 0.05
C ILE A 108 5.59 4.54 1.23
N PHE A 109 6.38 4.63 2.31
CA PHE A 109 6.09 3.84 3.50
C PHE A 109 4.75 4.27 4.11
N ASN A 110 3.89 3.30 4.38
CA ASN A 110 2.61 3.51 5.06
C ASN A 110 2.19 2.21 5.74
N LEU A 111 1.14 2.30 6.56
CA LEU A 111 0.41 1.12 7.02
C LEU A 111 -0.43 0.56 5.86
N GLY A 112 -0.75 -0.73 5.93
CA GLY A 112 -1.66 -1.38 5.00
C GLY A 112 -3.14 -1.03 5.20
N HIS A 113 -3.46 -0.29 6.27
CA HIS A 113 -4.79 0.24 6.62
C HIS A 113 -4.67 1.32 7.69
N GLY A 114 -5.77 1.95 8.09
CA GLY A 114 -5.81 2.84 9.26
C GLY A 114 -5.44 2.12 10.55
N ILE A 115 -4.96 2.88 11.53
CA ILE A 115 -4.64 2.37 12.88
C ILE A 115 -5.92 1.97 13.63
N LEU A 116 -5.77 1.07 14.60
CA LEU A 116 -6.85 0.71 15.53
C LEU A 116 -6.94 1.74 16.67
N PRO A 117 -8.12 1.92 17.27
CA PRO A 117 -8.32 2.94 18.33
C PRO A 117 -7.34 2.82 19.49
N GLU A 118 -6.99 1.61 19.92
CA GLU A 118 -6.09 1.32 21.05
C GLU A 118 -4.60 1.31 20.66
N THR A 119 -4.26 1.70 19.44
CA THR A 119 -2.86 1.68 18.98
C THR A 119 -1.98 2.58 19.84
N PRO A 120 -0.87 2.06 20.41
CA PRO A 120 0.03 2.85 21.24
C PRO A 120 0.67 3.98 20.41
N VAL A 121 0.43 5.22 20.83
CA VAL A 121 0.96 6.42 20.12
C VAL A 121 2.48 6.40 20.03
N ASP A 122 3.16 5.93 21.07
CA ASP A 122 4.62 5.88 21.10
C ASP A 122 5.19 4.87 20.09
N ASN A 123 4.47 3.77 19.82
CA ASN A 123 4.87 2.84 18.77
C ASN A 123 4.71 3.48 17.38
N VAL A 124 3.67 4.29 17.16
CA VAL A 124 3.51 5.04 15.90
C VAL A 124 4.67 6.02 15.70
N LYS A 125 5.03 6.79 16.74
CA LYS A 125 6.19 7.70 16.69
C LYS A 125 7.48 6.94 16.42
N ALA A 126 7.68 5.80 17.10
CA ALA A 126 8.86 4.97 16.90
C ALA A 126 8.97 4.46 15.45
N VAL A 127 7.87 4.07 14.81
CA VAL A 127 7.88 3.67 13.39
C VAL A 127 8.34 4.83 12.49
N VAL A 128 7.87 6.05 12.74
CA VAL A 128 8.30 7.23 11.97
C VAL A 128 9.80 7.42 12.05
N GLU A 129 10.38 7.30 13.27
CA GLU A 129 11.83 7.44 13.45
C GLU A 129 12.59 6.27 12.80
N MET A 130 12.11 5.03 12.94
CA MET A 130 12.71 3.85 12.28
C MET A 130 12.80 4.01 10.76
N VAL A 131 11.74 4.55 10.14
CA VAL A 131 11.71 4.80 8.70
C VAL A 131 12.67 5.90 8.30
N ARG A 132 12.75 7.00 9.07
CA ARG A 132 13.67 8.12 8.82
C ARG A 132 15.15 7.74 8.96
N GLU A 133 15.45 6.86 9.92
CA GLU A 133 16.80 6.39 10.20
C GLU A 133 17.27 5.29 9.24
N PHE A 134 16.34 4.61 8.56
CA PHE A 134 16.69 3.50 7.68
C PHE A 134 17.64 3.96 6.57
N ARG A 135 18.75 3.23 6.44
CA ARG A 135 19.69 3.36 5.33
C ARG A 135 19.78 2.00 4.65
N PRO A 136 19.44 1.90 3.36
CA PRO A 136 19.49 0.65 2.60
C PRO A 136 20.92 0.17 2.35
#